data_19ecfca7de8db38fe018b8be79321c4a
#
_entry.id   19ecfca7de8db38fe018b8be79321c4a
#
_cell.length_a   1.000
_cell.length_b   1.000
_cell.length_c   1.000
_cell.angle_alpha   90.00
_cell.angle_beta   90.00
_cell.angle_gamma   90.00
#
_symmetry.space_group_name_H-M   'P 1'
#
loop_
_entity.id
_entity.type
_entity.pdbx_description
1 polymer ?
#
loop_
_entity_poly.entity_id
_entity_poly.type
_entity_poly.pdbx_seq_one_letter_code
_entity_poly.pdbx_strand_id
1 'polypeptide(L)'
;MKIEDIKEMLLTNHNIILHGAPGTGKTYLAQEIARILCNIGENAKVEDSSQFKMVQFHPSYDYTDFVEGLRPKNNNKGEIVFERKDGTFKAFCKKAILDDGIMVLPTGKNNADLLHMVWQVIVNEIKQKVQNKQT
;
A
#
# COMPACT_ATOMS: atom_id res chain seq x y z
N MET A 1 2.21 -17.84 -19.77
CA MET A 1 2.24 -17.74 -18.30
C MET A 1 0.78 -17.56 -17.84
N LYS A 2 0.30 -18.41 -16.98
CA LYS A 2 -1.08 -18.38 -16.47
C LYS A 2 -1.20 -17.33 -15.36
N ILE A 3 -2.42 -16.84 -15.10
CA ILE A 3 -2.67 -15.86 -14.03
C ILE A 3 -2.28 -16.43 -12.67
N GLU A 4 -2.52 -17.71 -12.45
CA GLU A 4 -2.18 -18.43 -11.22
C GLU A 4 -0.68 -18.39 -10.95
N ASP A 5 0.16 -18.58 -11.98
CA ASP A 5 1.63 -18.54 -11.84
C ASP A 5 2.10 -17.16 -11.36
N ILE A 6 1.51 -16.09 -11.94
CA ILE A 6 1.84 -14.70 -11.57
C ILE A 6 1.36 -14.39 -10.16
N LYS A 7 0.17 -14.86 -9.79
CA LYS A 7 -0.37 -14.71 -8.43
C LYS A 7 0.56 -15.36 -7.41
N GLU A 8 1.03 -16.57 -7.66
CA GLU A 8 1.95 -17.29 -6.78
C GLU A 8 3.29 -16.54 -6.65
N MET A 9 3.83 -16.06 -7.77
CA MET A 9 5.03 -15.21 -7.77
C MET A 9 4.84 -13.93 -6.95
N LEU A 10 3.69 -13.28 -7.05
CA LEU A 10 3.39 -12.07 -6.28
C LEU A 10 3.26 -12.36 -4.79
N LEU A 11 2.60 -13.45 -4.41
CA LEU A 11 2.47 -13.87 -3.01
C LEU A 11 3.82 -14.26 -2.39
N THR A 12 4.73 -14.81 -3.19
CA THR A 12 6.06 -15.21 -2.72
C THR A 12 7.01 -14.00 -2.59
N ASN A 13 7.03 -13.13 -3.61
CA ASN A 13 8.01 -12.03 -3.70
C ASN A 13 7.46 -10.68 -3.22
N HIS A 14 6.14 -10.56 -3.00
CA HIS A 14 5.41 -9.34 -2.61
C HIS A 14 5.51 -8.17 -3.61
N ASN A 15 6.19 -8.34 -4.72
CA ASN A 15 6.28 -7.39 -5.82
C ASN A 15 6.58 -8.10 -7.14
N ILE A 16 6.08 -7.55 -8.25
CA ILE A 16 6.37 -7.99 -9.61
C ILE A 16 6.43 -6.80 -10.56
N ILE A 17 7.18 -6.96 -11.65
CA ILE A 17 7.25 -5.99 -12.74
C ILE A 17 6.72 -6.65 -14.01
N LEU A 18 5.65 -6.09 -14.59
CA LEU A 18 5.11 -6.51 -15.87
C LEU A 18 5.73 -5.65 -16.98
N HIS A 19 6.61 -6.24 -17.78
CA HIS A 19 7.27 -5.57 -18.88
C HIS A 19 6.72 -6.04 -20.23
N GLY A 20 6.67 -5.15 -21.23
CA GLY A 20 6.22 -5.46 -22.60
C GLY A 20 5.79 -4.22 -23.36
N ALA A 21 5.50 -4.38 -24.66
CA ALA A 21 5.09 -3.30 -25.54
C ALA A 21 3.78 -2.61 -25.04
N PRO A 22 3.54 -1.34 -25.42
CA PRO A 22 2.25 -0.68 -25.18
C PRO A 22 1.09 -1.50 -25.78
N GLY A 23 -0.07 -1.49 -25.10
CA GLY A 23 -1.27 -2.20 -25.58
C GLY A 23 -1.31 -3.73 -25.38
N THR A 24 -0.31 -4.34 -24.75
CA THR A 24 -0.26 -5.80 -24.50
C THR A 24 -1.09 -6.26 -23.29
N GLY A 25 -1.96 -5.41 -22.74
CA GLY A 25 -2.87 -5.79 -21.66
C GLY A 25 -2.23 -5.87 -20.26
N LYS A 26 -1.04 -5.31 -20.04
CA LYS A 26 -0.36 -5.35 -18.71
C LYS A 26 -1.21 -4.80 -17.57
N THR A 27 -1.85 -3.65 -17.80
CA THR A 27 -2.72 -3.01 -16.81
C THR A 27 -3.97 -3.86 -16.53
N TYR A 28 -4.58 -4.42 -17.57
CA TYR A 28 -5.69 -5.35 -17.43
C TYR A 28 -5.31 -6.57 -16.61
N LEU A 29 -4.17 -7.18 -16.93
CA LEU A 29 -3.64 -8.33 -16.20
C LEU A 29 -3.38 -8.00 -14.71
N ALA A 30 -2.82 -6.82 -14.43
CA ALA A 30 -2.59 -6.37 -13.05
C ALA A 30 -3.91 -6.19 -12.28
N GLN A 31 -4.96 -5.66 -12.93
CA GLN A 31 -6.29 -5.53 -12.33
C GLN A 31 -6.94 -6.89 -12.09
N GLU A 32 -6.81 -7.86 -13.00
CA GLU A 32 -7.34 -9.21 -12.81
C GLU A 32 -6.65 -9.94 -11.66
N ILE A 33 -5.33 -9.81 -11.55
CA ILE A 33 -4.59 -10.37 -10.40
C ILE A 33 -5.07 -9.74 -9.09
N ALA A 34 -5.24 -8.42 -9.06
CA ALA A 34 -5.76 -7.70 -7.90
C ALA A 34 -7.19 -8.14 -7.55
N ARG A 35 -8.06 -8.35 -8.55
CA ARG A 35 -9.41 -8.87 -8.37
C ARG A 35 -9.41 -10.21 -7.63
N ILE A 36 -8.56 -11.13 -8.08
CA ILE A 36 -8.42 -12.45 -7.47
C ILE A 36 -7.87 -12.35 -6.04
N LEU A 37 -6.83 -11.54 -5.83
CA LEU A 37 -6.18 -11.42 -4.51
C LEU A 37 -7.07 -10.74 -3.47
N CYS A 38 -7.83 -9.72 -3.89
CA CYS A 38 -8.76 -9.00 -3.02
C CYS A 38 -10.15 -9.66 -2.93
N ASN A 39 -10.33 -10.82 -3.59
CA ASN A 39 -11.60 -11.55 -3.62
C ASN A 39 -12.80 -10.69 -4.08
N ILE A 40 -12.58 -9.87 -5.11
CA ILE A 40 -13.57 -8.95 -5.68
C ILE A 40 -14.41 -9.71 -6.72
N GLY A 41 -15.73 -9.66 -6.58
CA GLY A 41 -16.66 -10.32 -7.51
C GLY A 41 -16.53 -9.81 -8.95
N GLU A 42 -16.87 -10.64 -9.94
CA GLU A 42 -16.72 -10.33 -11.37
C GLU A 42 -17.47 -9.06 -11.82
N ASN A 43 -18.60 -8.74 -11.19
CA ASN A 43 -19.42 -7.57 -11.52
C ASN A 43 -19.02 -6.29 -10.77
N ALA A 44 -18.05 -6.37 -9.84
CA ALA A 44 -17.59 -5.22 -9.09
C ALA A 44 -16.33 -4.62 -9.74
N LYS A 45 -16.20 -3.30 -9.68
CA LYS A 45 -15.00 -2.60 -10.16
C LYS A 45 -13.89 -2.74 -9.12
N VAL A 46 -12.69 -3.08 -9.59
CA VAL A 46 -11.52 -3.25 -8.72
C VAL A 46 -11.15 -1.92 -8.03
N GLU A 47 -11.37 -0.81 -8.73
CA GLU A 47 -11.09 0.54 -8.26
C GLU A 47 -11.95 0.96 -7.05
N ASP A 48 -13.12 0.36 -6.89
CA ASP A 48 -14.03 0.64 -5.76
C ASP A 48 -13.60 -0.09 -4.47
N SER A 49 -12.66 -1.02 -4.58
CA SER A 49 -12.15 -1.76 -3.41
C SER A 49 -11.22 -0.91 -2.56
N SER A 50 -11.41 -0.95 -1.24
CA SER A 50 -10.49 -0.33 -0.28
C SER A 50 -9.11 -0.98 -0.25
N GLN A 51 -9.01 -2.23 -0.70
CA GLN A 51 -7.79 -3.04 -0.73
C GLN A 51 -6.98 -2.86 -2.01
N PHE A 52 -7.46 -2.05 -2.97
CA PHE A 52 -6.78 -1.80 -4.23
C PHE A 52 -6.51 -0.31 -4.42
N LYS A 53 -5.33 0.03 -4.94
CA LYS A 53 -4.99 1.39 -5.34
C LYS A 53 -4.10 1.37 -6.57
N MET A 54 -4.58 1.99 -7.64
CA MET A 54 -3.78 2.23 -8.85
C MET A 54 -3.17 3.63 -8.81
N VAL A 55 -1.91 3.74 -9.15
CA VAL A 55 -1.19 5.00 -9.27
C VAL A 55 -0.46 5.03 -10.62
N GLN A 56 -0.61 6.12 -11.35
CA GLN A 56 0.11 6.36 -12.58
C GLN A 56 1.22 7.37 -12.33
N PHE A 57 2.47 6.94 -12.53
CA PHE A 57 3.62 7.83 -12.47
C PHE A 57 3.70 8.66 -13.76
N HIS A 58 3.80 9.96 -13.63
CA HIS A 58 4.02 10.91 -14.70
C HIS A 58 5.19 11.84 -14.33
N PRO A 59 5.79 12.61 -15.27
CA PRO A 59 7.01 13.37 -15.02
C PRO A 59 6.96 14.34 -13.82
N SER A 60 5.77 14.81 -13.46
CA SER A 60 5.58 15.71 -12.31
C SER A 60 5.18 14.98 -11.02
N TYR A 61 5.11 13.64 -11.02
CA TYR A 61 4.77 12.84 -9.85
C TYR A 61 6.06 12.49 -9.10
N ASP A 62 6.23 13.02 -7.92
CA ASP A 62 7.46 12.88 -7.17
C ASP A 62 7.29 12.14 -5.83
N TYR A 63 8.36 12.09 -5.05
CA TYR A 63 8.36 11.48 -3.72
C TYR A 63 7.31 12.11 -2.79
N THR A 64 7.07 13.40 -2.91
CA THR A 64 6.13 14.11 -2.04
C THR A 64 4.68 13.77 -2.33
N ASP A 65 4.37 13.32 -3.56
CA ASP A 65 3.05 12.83 -3.94
C ASP A 65 2.84 11.36 -3.56
N PHE A 66 3.93 10.59 -3.57
CA PHE A 66 3.86 9.14 -3.34
C PHE A 66 3.99 8.76 -1.87
N VAL A 67 4.99 9.29 -1.17
CA VAL A 67 5.26 8.92 0.22
C VAL A 67 4.77 10.00 1.18
N GLU A 68 5.42 11.14 1.23
CA GLU A 68 5.03 12.28 2.07
C GLU A 68 5.74 13.56 1.64
N GLY A 69 5.11 14.71 1.87
CA GLY A 69 5.70 16.00 1.58
C GLY A 69 5.12 17.14 2.41
N LEU A 70 5.83 18.26 2.43
CA LEU A 70 5.34 19.50 3.02
C LEU A 70 4.41 20.19 2.03
N ARG A 71 3.19 20.49 2.45
CA ARG A 71 2.21 21.22 1.65
C ARG A 71 1.80 22.51 2.36
N PRO A 72 1.70 23.63 1.62
CA PRO A 72 1.22 24.87 2.19
C PRO A 72 -0.26 24.76 2.58
N LYS A 73 -0.60 25.25 3.75
CA LYS A 73 -1.96 25.32 4.26
C LYS A 73 -2.18 26.69 4.89
N ASN A 74 -3.31 27.31 4.62
CA ASN A 74 -3.69 28.52 5.31
C ASN A 74 -4.20 28.19 6.72
N ASN A 75 -3.63 28.84 7.73
CA ASN A 75 -4.16 28.75 9.07
C ASN A 75 -5.40 29.67 9.22
N ASN A 76 -6.09 29.57 10.36
CA ASN A 76 -7.28 30.38 10.66
C ASN A 76 -7.00 31.90 10.75
N LYS A 77 -5.72 32.32 10.71
CA LYS A 77 -5.29 33.70 10.72
C LYS A 77 -4.90 34.20 9.32
N GLY A 78 -5.02 33.38 8.28
CA GLY A 78 -4.64 33.72 6.91
C GLY A 78 -3.13 33.60 6.61
N GLU A 79 -2.33 33.06 7.54
CA GLU A 79 -0.89 32.87 7.35
C GLU A 79 -0.64 31.52 6.70
N ILE A 80 0.37 31.43 5.83
CA ILE A 80 0.78 30.18 5.19
C ILE A 80 1.67 29.41 6.17
N VAL A 81 1.19 28.22 6.58
CA VAL A 81 1.96 27.25 7.36
C VAL A 81 2.22 26.03 6.50
N PHE A 82 3.35 25.35 6.72
CA PHE A 82 3.66 24.10 6.03
C PHE A 82 3.27 22.91 6.91
N GLU A 83 2.40 22.07 6.38
CA GLU A 83 1.96 20.85 7.04
C GLU A 83 2.50 19.63 6.28
N ARG A 84 2.98 18.62 7.04
CA ARG A 84 3.37 17.33 6.45
C ARG A 84 2.11 16.57 6.06
N LYS A 85 1.97 16.25 4.76
CA LYS A 85 0.87 15.47 4.22
C LYS A 85 1.37 14.13 3.69
N ASP A 86 0.66 13.07 4.04
CA ASP A 86 0.95 11.74 3.51
C ASP A 86 0.64 11.69 2.01
N GLY A 87 1.55 11.10 1.25
CA GLY A 87 1.34 10.78 -0.15
C GLY A 87 0.47 9.53 -0.33
N THR A 88 0.19 9.20 -1.58
CA THR A 88 -0.76 8.12 -1.94
C THR A 88 -0.37 6.77 -1.34
N PHE A 89 0.89 6.38 -1.42
CA PHE A 89 1.37 5.10 -0.91
C PHE A 89 1.29 5.02 0.62
N LYS A 90 1.80 6.04 1.32
CA LYS A 90 1.80 6.06 2.78
C LYS A 90 0.38 6.10 3.35
N ALA A 91 -0.53 6.87 2.73
CA ALA A 91 -1.93 6.91 3.13
C ALA A 91 -2.61 5.55 2.94
N PHE A 92 -2.31 4.84 1.84
CA PHE A 92 -2.84 3.51 1.56
C PHE A 92 -2.34 2.47 2.57
N CYS A 93 -1.03 2.48 2.89
CA CYS A 93 -0.47 1.58 3.91
C CYS A 93 -1.08 1.82 5.31
N LYS A 94 -1.27 3.09 5.71
CA LYS A 94 -1.93 3.41 6.97
C LYS A 94 -3.35 2.87 7.04
N LYS A 95 -4.11 3.00 5.94
CA LYS A 95 -5.46 2.46 5.85
C LYS A 95 -5.46 0.93 5.98
N ALA A 96 -4.59 0.23 5.28
CA ALA A 96 -4.48 -1.23 5.35
C ALA A 96 -4.21 -1.71 6.78
N ILE A 97 -3.31 -1.04 7.53
CA ILE A 97 -3.02 -1.37 8.92
C ILE A 97 -4.25 -1.19 9.82
N LEU A 98 -5.08 -0.19 9.56
CA LEU A 98 -6.30 0.07 10.34
C LEU A 98 -7.41 -0.94 10.01
N ASP A 99 -7.59 -1.27 8.73
CA ASP A 99 -8.63 -2.20 8.26
C ASP A 99 -8.39 -3.65 8.75
N ASP A 100 -7.12 -4.06 8.88
CA ASP A 100 -6.76 -5.39 9.41
C ASP A 100 -6.89 -5.52 10.93
N GLY A 101 -7.28 -4.45 11.63
CA GLY A 101 -7.43 -4.45 13.09
C GLY A 101 -6.11 -4.63 13.85
N ILE A 102 -4.97 -4.58 13.14
CA ILE A 102 -3.66 -4.88 13.68
C ILE A 102 -3.11 -3.75 14.55
N MET A 103 -3.61 -2.51 14.38
CA MET A 103 -3.18 -1.37 15.21
C MET A 103 -4.18 -0.23 15.24
N VAL A 104 -4.58 0.16 16.42
CA VAL A 104 -5.02 1.55 16.71
C VAL A 104 -3.73 2.38 16.79
N LEU A 105 -3.42 3.14 15.74
CA LEU A 105 -2.29 4.06 15.77
C LEU A 105 -2.58 5.17 16.78
N PRO A 106 -1.76 5.37 17.83
CA PRO A 106 -1.92 6.49 18.73
C PRO A 106 -1.73 7.79 17.93
N THR A 107 -2.75 8.61 17.86
CA THR A 107 -2.66 9.98 17.34
C THR A 107 -1.63 10.75 18.16
N GLY A 108 -0.51 11.15 17.53
CA GLY A 108 0.47 12.04 18.15
C GLY A 108 1.89 11.50 18.33
N LYS A 109 2.23 10.30 17.86
CA LYS A 109 3.60 9.78 17.94
C LYS A 109 4.43 10.09 16.69
N ASN A 110 5.74 10.33 16.89
CA ASN A 110 6.71 10.59 15.83
C ASN A 110 6.87 9.37 14.89
N ASN A 111 7.28 9.60 13.63
CA ASN A 111 7.49 8.57 12.62
C ASN A 111 8.46 7.45 13.06
N ALA A 112 9.42 7.74 13.96
CA ALA A 112 10.33 6.76 14.52
C ALA A 112 9.61 5.73 15.41
N ASP A 113 8.63 6.17 16.20
CA ASP A 113 7.83 5.28 17.05
C ASP A 113 6.91 4.39 16.20
N LEU A 114 6.41 4.92 15.08
CA LEU A 114 5.59 4.17 14.13
C LEU A 114 6.38 3.05 13.45
N LEU A 115 7.60 3.36 12.98
CA LEU A 115 8.51 2.37 12.40
C LEU A 115 8.91 1.30 13.42
N HIS A 116 9.17 1.69 14.66
CA HIS A 116 9.49 0.74 15.73
C HIS A 116 8.32 -0.20 16.03
N MET A 117 7.08 0.32 16.04
CA MET A 117 5.88 -0.49 16.29
C MET A 117 5.62 -1.46 15.13
N VAL A 118 5.72 -1.01 13.87
CA VAL A 118 5.61 -1.88 12.68
C VAL A 118 6.68 -2.96 12.70
N TRP A 119 7.92 -2.61 13.06
CA TRP A 119 9.01 -3.56 13.21
C TRP A 119 8.73 -4.62 14.28
N GLN A 120 8.18 -4.23 15.43
CA GLN A 120 7.80 -5.15 16.50
C GLN A 120 6.72 -6.15 16.07
N VAL A 121 5.73 -5.70 15.30
CA VAL A 121 4.68 -6.59 14.74
C VAL A 121 5.29 -7.61 13.81
N ILE A 122 6.13 -7.18 12.87
CA ILE A 122 6.82 -8.07 11.92
C ILE A 122 7.69 -9.11 12.67
N VAL A 123 8.47 -8.66 13.65
CA VAL A 123 9.33 -9.54 14.45
C VAL A 123 8.50 -10.57 15.24
N ASN A 124 7.36 -10.17 15.80
CA ASN A 124 6.47 -11.07 16.53
C ASN A 124 5.80 -12.10 15.62
N GLU A 125 5.36 -11.72 14.43
CA GLU A 125 4.83 -12.66 13.44
C GLU A 125 5.89 -13.68 12.98
N ILE A 126 7.12 -13.22 12.74
CA ILE A 126 8.22 -14.11 12.37
C ILE A 126 8.50 -15.11 13.50
N LYS A 127 8.54 -14.65 14.75
CA LYS A 127 8.74 -15.53 15.92
C LYS A 127 7.65 -16.59 16.05
N GLN A 128 6.37 -16.20 15.86
CA GLN A 128 5.26 -17.16 15.90
C GLN A 128 5.33 -18.20 14.78
N LYS A 129 5.67 -17.77 13.56
CA LYS A 129 5.84 -18.69 12.42
C LYS A 129 7.02 -19.65 12.60
N VAL A 130 8.10 -19.23 13.27
CA VAL A 130 9.25 -20.08 13.57
C VAL A 130 8.88 -21.11 14.64
N GLN A 131 8.17 -20.72 15.69
CA GLN A 131 7.72 -21.65 16.74
C GLN A 131 6.73 -22.69 16.23
N ASN A 132 5.79 -22.30 15.35
CA ASN A 132 4.82 -23.23 14.76
C ASN A 132 5.42 -24.22 13.73
N LYS A 133 6.66 -24.02 13.29
CA LYS A 133 7.38 -24.97 12.41
C LYS A 133 8.24 -26.01 13.17
N GLN A 134 8.36 -25.86 14.48
CA GLN A 134 9.13 -26.78 15.32
C GLN A 134 8.25 -27.79 16.10
N THR A 135 6.96 -27.79 15.85
CA THR A 135 6.00 -28.78 16.33
C THR A 135 5.47 -29.61 15.17
#